data_1bd0dc76953c4dd5de63e9afe24b9eaf
#
_entry.id   1bd0dc76953c4dd5de63e9afe24b9eaf
#
_cell.length_a   1.000
_cell.length_b   1.000
_cell.length_c   1.000
_cell.angle_alpha   90.00
_cell.angle_beta   90.00
_cell.angle_gamma   90.00
#
_symmetry.space_group_name_H-M   'P 1'
#
loop_
_entity.id
_entity.type
_entity.pdbx_description
1 polymer ?
#
loop_
_entity_poly.entity_id
_entity_poly.type
_entity_poly.pdbx_seq_one_letter_code
_entity_poly.pdbx_strand_id
1 'polypeptide(L)'
;MKTTVEESTVLDAKVLELNMGPQHPSTHGVLRVKLKLDGERVLDAECIIGYLHRGVEKISENRSYIKCVPYYDRTDYIAAVSNVYGYLLGVEAMMQIEAPKRAQYIRIMMTEFSRISSHLLWLATHAIDIGAMTVFL
;
A
#
# COMPACT_ATOMS: atom_id res chain seq x y z
N MET A 1 -18.23 11.13 12.63
CA MET A 1 -17.35 11.47 11.50
C MET A 1 -17.77 12.86 11.01
N LYS A 2 -16.93 13.90 11.20
CA LYS A 2 -17.24 15.24 10.71
C LYS A 2 -16.70 15.36 9.28
N THR A 3 -17.59 15.33 8.30
CA THR A 3 -17.25 15.67 6.92
C THR A 3 -17.13 17.18 6.87
N THR A 4 -15.92 17.70 6.69
CA THR A 4 -15.71 19.14 6.50
C THR A 4 -16.01 19.44 5.04
N VAL A 5 -17.10 20.14 4.79
CA VAL A 5 -17.51 20.60 3.46
C VAL A 5 -17.05 22.05 3.34
N GLU A 6 -16.08 22.33 2.48
CA GLU A 6 -15.70 23.68 2.08
C GLU A 6 -16.31 23.97 0.70
N GLU A 7 -17.15 24.99 0.61
CA GLU A 7 -17.77 25.44 -0.65
C GLU A 7 -16.88 26.48 -1.32
N SER A 8 -16.31 26.16 -2.47
CA SER A 8 -15.66 27.13 -3.34
C SER A 8 -16.47 27.31 -4.62
N THR A 9 -16.79 28.55 -4.96
CA THR A 9 -17.58 28.88 -6.16
C THR A 9 -16.62 29.20 -7.30
N VAL A 10 -16.56 28.36 -8.32
CA VAL A 10 -15.85 28.62 -9.57
C VAL A 10 -16.87 28.57 -10.69
N LEU A 11 -17.12 29.73 -11.34
CA LEU A 11 -18.00 29.87 -12.51
C LEU A 11 -19.43 29.30 -12.31
N ASP A 12 -20.17 29.80 -11.31
CA ASP A 12 -21.55 29.40 -10.98
C ASP A 12 -21.81 27.91 -10.73
N ALA A 13 -20.80 27.05 -10.76
CA ALA A 13 -20.89 25.65 -10.35
C ALA A 13 -20.47 25.50 -8.89
N LYS A 14 -21.34 24.89 -8.07
CA LYS A 14 -21.07 24.61 -6.67
C LYS A 14 -20.15 23.39 -6.58
N VAL A 15 -18.84 23.61 -6.52
CA VAL A 15 -17.85 22.56 -6.38
C VAL A 15 -17.78 22.09 -4.93
N LEU A 16 -18.05 20.81 -4.71
CA LEU A 16 -17.94 20.16 -3.40
C LEU A 16 -16.53 19.63 -3.19
N GLU A 17 -15.87 20.03 -2.11
CA GLU A 17 -14.62 19.45 -1.68
C GLU A 17 -14.87 18.40 -0.59
N LEU A 18 -14.57 17.13 -0.90
CA LEU A 18 -14.80 15.98 -0.04
C LEU A 18 -13.48 15.35 0.39
N ASN A 19 -13.27 15.17 1.70
CA ASN A 19 -12.16 14.41 2.23
C ASN A 19 -12.60 12.97 2.55
N MET A 20 -12.10 11.99 1.82
CA MET A 20 -12.28 10.57 2.09
C MET A 20 -11.09 10.03 2.87
N GLY A 21 -11.34 9.46 4.04
CA GLY A 21 -10.29 8.94 4.89
C GLY A 21 -9.57 10.00 5.76
N PRO A 22 -8.53 9.59 6.50
CA PRO A 22 -7.96 8.21 6.55
C PRO A 22 -8.88 7.17 7.19
N GLN A 23 -9.82 7.56 8.04
CA GLN A 23 -10.74 6.64 8.73
C GLN A 23 -12.01 6.45 7.88
N HIS A 24 -11.89 5.70 6.80
CA HIS A 24 -12.97 5.37 5.88
C HIS A 24 -12.78 3.94 5.34
N PRO A 25 -13.85 3.13 5.18
CA PRO A 25 -13.72 1.76 4.67
C PRO A 25 -13.04 1.66 3.31
N SER A 26 -13.39 2.54 2.36
CA SER A 26 -12.80 2.55 1.01
C SER A 26 -11.33 2.97 0.96
N THR A 27 -10.79 3.54 2.03
CA THR A 27 -9.38 3.97 2.12
C THR A 27 -8.54 3.07 3.02
N HIS A 28 -9.09 1.91 3.39
CA HIS A 28 -8.47 0.91 4.26
C HIS A 28 -7.95 1.49 5.61
N GLY A 29 -8.55 2.60 6.05
CA GLY A 29 -8.26 3.24 7.33
C GLY A 29 -7.00 4.13 7.37
N VAL A 30 -6.21 4.20 6.28
CA VAL A 30 -4.90 4.87 6.28
C VAL A 30 -4.63 5.81 5.10
N LEU A 31 -5.41 5.75 4.04
CA LEU A 31 -5.30 6.65 2.90
C LEU A 31 -6.27 7.82 3.06
N ARG A 32 -5.81 9.03 2.81
CA ARG A 32 -6.65 10.21 2.67
C ARG A 32 -6.69 10.64 1.22
N VAL A 33 -7.89 10.76 0.67
CA VAL A 33 -8.12 11.27 -0.69
C VAL A 33 -8.96 12.52 -0.60
N LYS A 34 -8.46 13.62 -1.14
CA LYS A 34 -9.17 14.89 -1.26
C LYS A 34 -9.78 14.94 -2.66
N LEU A 35 -11.11 15.00 -2.75
CA LEU A 35 -11.86 15.03 -3.99
C LEU A 35 -12.49 16.40 -4.22
N LYS A 36 -12.47 16.86 -5.47
CA LYS A 36 -13.31 17.96 -5.93
C LYS A 36 -14.39 17.40 -6.82
N LEU A 37 -15.63 17.65 -6.48
CA LEU A 37 -16.81 17.07 -7.13
C LEU A 37 -17.70 18.16 -7.71
N ASP A 38 -18.23 17.89 -8.91
CA ASP A 38 -19.36 18.61 -9.50
C ASP A 38 -20.54 17.62 -9.55
N GLY A 39 -21.42 17.69 -8.56
CA GLY A 39 -22.38 16.62 -8.30
C GLY A 39 -21.70 15.29 -8.02
N GLU A 40 -21.96 14.28 -8.85
CA GLU A 40 -21.31 12.95 -8.76
C GLU A 40 -20.03 12.83 -9.62
N ARG A 41 -19.71 13.87 -10.39
CA ARG A 41 -18.55 13.86 -11.28
C ARG A 41 -17.30 14.31 -10.52
N VAL A 42 -16.26 13.47 -10.54
CA VAL A 42 -14.95 13.81 -9.99
C VAL A 42 -14.23 14.76 -10.96
N LEU A 43 -13.92 15.98 -10.50
CA LEU A 43 -13.15 16.96 -11.25
C LEU A 43 -11.66 16.82 -10.98
N ASP A 44 -11.30 16.51 -9.72
CA ASP A 44 -9.91 16.42 -9.28
C ASP A 44 -9.82 15.46 -8.08
N ALA A 45 -8.68 14.76 -7.96
CA ALA A 45 -8.42 13.83 -6.88
C ALA A 45 -6.95 13.92 -6.43
N GLU A 46 -6.72 14.28 -5.19
CA GLU A 46 -5.39 14.38 -4.57
C GLU A 46 -5.24 13.32 -3.47
N CYS A 47 -4.22 12.45 -3.61
CA CYS A 47 -3.87 11.47 -2.58
C CYS A 47 -2.91 12.11 -1.57
N ILE A 48 -3.34 12.22 -0.31
CA ILE A 48 -2.51 12.72 0.79
C ILE A 48 -1.90 11.53 1.49
N ILE A 49 -0.61 11.29 1.22
CA ILE A 49 0.19 10.20 1.77
C ILE A 49 0.92 10.61 3.05
N GLY A 50 1.46 9.65 3.79
CA GLY A 50 2.28 9.89 4.97
C GLY A 50 1.74 9.29 6.26
N TYR A 51 0.49 8.85 6.30
CA TYR A 51 -0.11 8.26 7.51
C TYR A 51 0.55 6.95 7.96
N LEU A 52 1.24 6.25 7.05
CA LEU A 52 2.04 5.05 7.34
C LEU A 52 3.55 5.31 7.32
N HIS A 53 3.98 6.57 7.28
CA HIS A 53 5.40 6.88 7.31
C HIS A 53 6.02 6.51 8.66
N ARG A 54 7.00 5.60 8.65
CA ARG A 54 7.63 5.05 9.85
C ARG A 54 9.12 5.40 9.98
N GLY A 55 9.64 6.24 9.09
CA GLY A 55 11.05 6.62 9.07
C GLY A 55 12.01 5.46 8.78
N VAL A 56 11.59 4.48 7.96
CA VAL A 56 12.33 3.25 7.70
C VAL A 56 13.75 3.53 7.18
N GLU A 57 13.88 4.50 6.28
CA GLU A 57 15.16 4.91 5.70
C GLU A 57 16.13 5.37 6.80
N LYS A 58 15.66 6.23 7.69
CA LYS A 58 16.48 6.77 8.79
C LYS A 58 16.82 5.72 9.86
N ILE A 59 15.91 4.80 10.10
CA ILE A 59 16.16 3.65 10.99
C ILE A 59 17.20 2.73 10.38
N SER A 60 17.15 2.49 9.07
CA SER A 60 18.07 1.60 8.34
C SER A 60 19.50 2.10 8.35
N GLU A 61 19.73 3.42 8.31
CA GLU A 61 21.07 4.01 8.44
C GLU A 61 21.82 3.61 9.73
N ASN A 62 21.07 3.33 10.79
CA ASN A 62 21.61 3.03 12.12
C ASN A 62 21.52 1.55 12.51
N ARG A 63 21.28 0.66 11.55
CA ARG A 63 21.10 -0.77 11.80
C ARG A 63 21.91 -1.62 10.83
N SER A 64 22.24 -2.86 11.25
CA SER A 64 22.81 -3.84 10.33
C SER A 64 21.74 -4.32 9.34
N TYR A 65 22.16 -4.75 8.15
CA TYR A 65 21.25 -5.20 7.07
C TYR A 65 20.25 -6.26 7.55
N ILE A 66 20.67 -7.24 8.32
CA ILE A 66 19.77 -8.29 8.87
C ILE A 66 18.68 -7.69 9.78
N LYS A 67 19.03 -6.68 10.59
CA LYS A 67 18.08 -6.02 11.47
C LYS A 67 17.10 -5.10 10.74
N CYS A 68 17.34 -4.81 9.47
CA CYS A 68 16.43 -4.03 8.63
C CYS A 68 15.32 -4.88 8.00
N VAL A 69 15.54 -6.20 7.83
CA VAL A 69 14.57 -7.12 7.21
C VAL A 69 13.14 -6.96 7.76
N PRO A 70 12.88 -6.90 9.08
CA PRO A 70 11.53 -6.73 9.62
C PRO A 70 10.85 -5.40 9.26
N TYR A 71 11.58 -4.40 8.82
CA TYR A 71 11.00 -3.14 8.36
C TYR A 71 10.55 -3.21 6.91
N TYR A 72 11.29 -3.94 6.07
CA TYR A 72 10.98 -4.11 4.67
C TYR A 72 9.84 -5.10 4.41
N ASP A 73 9.67 -6.12 5.26
CA ASP A 73 8.52 -7.03 5.15
C ASP A 73 7.19 -6.33 5.41
N ARG A 74 7.20 -5.23 6.18
CA ARG A 74 6.03 -4.43 6.55
C ARG A 74 5.76 -3.24 5.62
N THR A 75 6.52 -3.06 4.55
CA THR A 75 6.24 -1.99 3.57
C THR A 75 5.01 -2.33 2.73
N ASP A 76 4.90 -3.58 2.30
CA ASP A 76 3.68 -4.17 1.77
C ASP A 76 3.43 -5.48 2.51
N TYR A 77 2.66 -5.42 3.60
CA TYR A 77 2.44 -6.55 4.49
C TYR A 77 1.64 -7.70 3.86
N ILE A 78 1.03 -7.50 2.70
CA ILE A 78 0.34 -8.54 1.94
C ILE A 78 1.33 -9.33 1.07
N ALA A 79 2.41 -8.69 0.59
CA ALA A 79 3.45 -9.30 -0.23
C ALA A 79 4.84 -9.27 0.46
N ALA A 80 4.88 -9.52 1.76
CA ALA A 80 6.05 -9.38 2.63
C ALA A 80 7.30 -10.12 2.09
N VAL A 81 7.14 -11.35 1.62
CA VAL A 81 8.26 -12.15 1.09
C VAL A 81 8.89 -11.50 -0.14
N SER A 82 8.07 -10.92 -1.03
CA SER A 82 8.56 -10.23 -2.23
C SER A 82 9.39 -9.00 -1.88
N ASN A 83 8.95 -8.22 -0.89
CA ASN A 83 9.66 -7.03 -0.42
C ASN A 83 11.02 -7.39 0.20
N VAL A 84 11.02 -8.37 1.08
CA VAL A 84 12.26 -8.86 1.71
C VAL A 84 13.20 -9.44 0.68
N TYR A 85 12.70 -10.20 -0.31
CA TYR A 85 13.53 -10.77 -1.36
C TYR A 85 14.18 -9.67 -2.20
N GLY A 86 13.45 -8.65 -2.61
CA GLY A 86 14.00 -7.49 -3.32
C GLY A 86 15.10 -6.78 -2.53
N TYR A 87 14.87 -6.53 -1.24
CA TYR A 87 15.87 -5.96 -0.34
C TYR A 87 17.13 -6.82 -0.24
N LEU A 88 16.97 -8.12 -0.03
CA LEU A 88 18.11 -9.04 0.11
C LEU A 88 18.93 -9.17 -1.17
N LEU A 89 18.29 -9.17 -2.35
CA LEU A 89 19.01 -9.15 -3.63
C LEU A 89 19.92 -7.92 -3.75
N GLY A 90 19.44 -6.75 -3.32
CA GLY A 90 20.27 -5.53 -3.30
C GLY A 90 21.45 -5.66 -2.35
N VAL A 91 21.25 -6.19 -1.14
CA VAL A 91 22.31 -6.39 -0.14
C VAL A 91 23.33 -7.42 -0.63
N GLU A 92 22.88 -8.56 -1.17
CA GLU A 92 23.75 -9.61 -1.70
C GLU A 92 24.58 -9.11 -2.86
N ALA A 93 24.00 -8.31 -3.77
CA ALA A 93 24.72 -7.70 -4.87
C ALA A 93 25.83 -6.73 -4.39
N MET A 94 25.54 -5.89 -3.39
CA MET A 94 26.55 -4.99 -2.80
C MET A 94 27.65 -5.75 -2.09
N MET A 95 27.35 -6.86 -1.44
CA MET A 95 28.31 -7.68 -0.71
C MET A 95 29.00 -8.72 -1.59
N GLN A 96 28.63 -8.83 -2.87
CA GLN A 96 29.13 -9.85 -3.82
C GLN A 96 28.92 -11.28 -3.32
N ILE A 97 27.81 -11.52 -2.66
CA ILE A 97 27.42 -12.84 -2.16
C ILE A 97 26.50 -13.52 -3.17
N GLU A 98 26.84 -14.71 -3.59
CA GLU A 98 26.00 -15.54 -4.44
C GLU A 98 25.27 -16.59 -3.60
N ALA A 99 23.93 -16.55 -3.62
CA ALA A 99 23.12 -17.54 -2.92
C ALA A 99 23.20 -18.92 -3.62
N PRO A 100 23.30 -20.04 -2.89
CA PRO A 100 23.28 -21.38 -3.47
C PRO A 100 22.02 -21.62 -4.32
N LYS A 101 22.13 -22.38 -5.41
CA LYS A 101 21.00 -22.66 -6.33
C LYS A 101 19.73 -23.14 -5.62
N ARG A 102 19.89 -24.03 -4.64
CA ARG A 102 18.75 -24.51 -3.84
C ARG A 102 18.03 -23.36 -3.10
N ALA A 103 18.78 -22.44 -2.54
CA ALA A 103 18.21 -21.27 -1.87
C ALA A 103 17.48 -20.36 -2.85
N GLN A 104 18.03 -20.14 -4.05
CA GLN A 104 17.39 -19.35 -5.11
C GLN A 104 16.01 -19.94 -5.49
N TYR A 105 15.93 -21.26 -5.73
CA TYR A 105 14.65 -21.92 -6.04
C TYR A 105 13.64 -21.83 -4.90
N ILE A 106 14.07 -22.02 -3.66
CA ILE A 106 13.18 -21.90 -2.49
C ILE A 106 12.64 -20.46 -2.38
N ARG A 107 13.49 -19.46 -2.57
CA ARG A 107 13.08 -18.04 -2.54
C ARG A 107 12.04 -17.73 -3.62
N ILE A 108 12.26 -18.23 -4.85
CA ILE A 108 11.30 -18.05 -5.95
C ILE A 108 9.96 -18.70 -5.58
N MET A 109 9.97 -19.95 -5.13
CA MET A 109 8.74 -20.64 -4.71
C MET A 109 7.98 -19.86 -3.64
N MET A 110 8.66 -19.42 -2.59
CA MET A 110 8.04 -18.68 -1.49
C MET A 110 7.51 -17.31 -1.95
N THR A 111 8.21 -16.67 -2.86
CA THR A 111 7.77 -15.39 -3.46
C THR A 111 6.50 -15.59 -4.28
N GLU A 112 6.41 -16.67 -5.08
CA GLU A 112 5.21 -16.95 -5.87
C GLU A 112 4.02 -17.38 -4.99
N PHE A 113 4.24 -18.13 -3.93
CA PHE A 113 3.18 -18.39 -2.94
C PHE A 113 2.68 -17.10 -2.28
N SER A 114 3.58 -16.22 -1.92
CA SER A 114 3.23 -14.91 -1.38
C SER A 114 2.44 -14.07 -2.39
N ARG A 115 2.82 -14.11 -3.66
CA ARG A 115 2.12 -13.44 -4.76
C ARG A 115 0.70 -13.97 -4.93
N ILE A 116 0.52 -15.29 -4.94
CA ILE A 116 -0.81 -15.92 -5.02
C ILE A 116 -1.67 -15.48 -3.85
N SER A 117 -1.15 -15.55 -2.64
CA SER A 117 -1.87 -15.12 -1.43
C SER A 117 -2.28 -13.63 -1.50
N SER A 118 -1.38 -12.78 -1.95
CA SER A 118 -1.62 -11.36 -2.13
C SER A 118 -2.74 -11.09 -3.15
N HIS A 119 -2.71 -11.79 -4.29
CA HIS A 119 -3.72 -11.66 -5.32
C HIS A 119 -5.10 -12.15 -4.86
N LEU A 120 -5.15 -13.25 -4.11
CA LEU A 120 -6.41 -13.75 -3.55
C LEU A 120 -7.02 -12.76 -2.56
N LEU A 121 -6.21 -12.20 -1.67
CA LEU A 121 -6.67 -11.18 -0.73
C LEU A 121 -7.11 -9.90 -1.45
N TRP A 122 -6.36 -9.46 -2.46
CA TRP A 122 -6.76 -8.31 -3.27
C TRP A 122 -8.10 -8.55 -3.97
N LEU A 123 -8.30 -9.70 -4.62
CA LEU A 123 -9.57 -10.04 -5.26
C LEU A 123 -10.72 -10.06 -4.26
N ALA A 124 -10.51 -10.63 -3.08
CA ALA A 124 -11.52 -10.71 -2.04
C ALA A 124 -11.93 -9.32 -1.54
N THR A 125 -10.98 -8.45 -1.21
CA THR A 125 -11.27 -7.09 -0.74
C THR A 125 -11.88 -6.22 -1.83
N HIS A 126 -11.41 -6.33 -3.07
CA HIS A 126 -12.00 -5.62 -4.20
C HIS A 126 -13.44 -6.06 -4.47
N ALA A 127 -13.73 -7.36 -4.34
CA ALA A 127 -15.08 -7.88 -4.44
C ALA A 127 -16.03 -7.27 -3.39
N ILE A 128 -15.54 -7.08 -2.15
CA ILE A 128 -16.31 -6.39 -1.09
C ILE A 128 -16.60 -4.94 -1.50
N ASP A 129 -15.62 -4.22 -2.03
CA ASP A 129 -15.75 -2.81 -2.41
C ASP A 129 -16.82 -2.60 -3.49
N ILE A 130 -17.00 -3.57 -4.39
CA ILE A 130 -18.07 -3.57 -5.41
C ILE A 130 -19.36 -4.28 -4.97
N GLY A 131 -19.48 -4.69 -3.70
CA GLY A 131 -20.67 -5.29 -3.12
C GLY A 131 -20.79 -6.82 -3.26
N ALA A 132 -19.79 -7.51 -3.83
CA ALA A 132 -19.79 -8.96 -4.02
C ALA A 132 -19.19 -9.70 -2.80
N MET A 133 -19.83 -9.59 -1.63
CA MET A 133 -19.32 -10.11 -0.37
C MET A 133 -19.10 -11.63 -0.36
N THR A 134 -19.89 -12.39 -1.11
CA THR A 134 -19.79 -13.86 -1.17
C THR A 134 -18.46 -14.35 -1.79
N VAL A 135 -17.79 -13.53 -2.58
CA VAL A 135 -16.47 -13.87 -3.14
C VAL A 135 -15.38 -13.84 -2.07
N PHE A 136 -15.58 -13.05 -1.02
CA PHE A 136 -14.64 -12.97 0.10
C PHE A 136 -14.75 -14.19 1.03
N LEU A 137 -15.94 -14.77 1.20
CA LEU A 137 -16.21 -15.94 2.04
C LEU A 137 -15.84 -17.24 1.34
#